data_663096be3190505f2f366ade9e5bc7a8
#
_entry.id   663096be3190505f2f366ade9e5bc7a8
#
_cell.length_a   1.000
_cell.length_b   1.000
_cell.length_c   1.000
_cell.angle_alpha   90.00
_cell.angle_beta   90.00
_cell.angle_gamma   90.00
#
_symmetry.space_group_name_H-M   'P 1'
#
loop_
_entity.id
_entity.type
_entity.pdbx_description
1 polymer ?
#
loop_
_entity_poly.entity_id
_entity_poly.type
_entity_poly.pdbx_seq_one_letter_code
_entity_poly.pdbx_strand_id
1 'polypeptide(L)'
;MSASTTVKRAFTDFSKEEAWLNQMSHEGKALVDYRGGRYTFVDDEPGAWQYAIEVLGRAGREYLSFLEETGVETVAVYANRAYLRRRDDGTDFELHSDLESRLEQARRGSVPWMAIPVSQVGVAFTLVLNAFVVDSGASNLARGIVLACATLLVFAAIVEYLVFGRPYR
;
A
#
# COMPACT_ATOMS: atom_id res chain seq x y z
N MET A 1 -39.46 4.40 -5.11
CA MET A 1 -38.44 4.87 -4.16
C MET A 1 -37.99 3.63 -3.38
N SER A 2 -36.81 3.11 -3.67
CA SER A 2 -36.28 1.93 -2.93
C SER A 2 -36.00 2.34 -1.48
N ALA A 3 -36.48 1.55 -0.54
CA ALA A 3 -36.21 1.79 0.89
C ALA A 3 -34.71 1.58 1.14
N SER A 4 -34.05 2.56 1.75
CA SER A 4 -32.67 2.41 2.16
C SER A 4 -32.59 1.99 3.63
N THR A 5 -31.76 1.01 3.92
CA THR A 5 -31.52 0.51 5.27
C THR A 5 -30.08 0.79 5.66
N THR A 6 -29.86 1.42 6.82
CA THR A 6 -28.51 1.66 7.34
C THR A 6 -28.20 0.72 8.49
N VAL A 7 -27.12 -0.03 8.36
CA VAL A 7 -26.60 -0.95 9.37
C VAL A 7 -25.30 -0.40 9.94
N LYS A 8 -25.16 -0.37 11.27
CA LYS A 8 -23.91 -0.01 11.94
C LYS A 8 -23.18 -1.27 12.41
N ARG A 9 -22.00 -1.51 11.89
CA ARG A 9 -21.18 -2.67 12.24
C ARG A 9 -19.70 -2.32 12.13
N ALA A 10 -18.86 -2.95 12.96
CA ALA A 10 -17.41 -2.78 12.93
C ALA A 10 -16.75 -4.13 12.70
N PHE A 11 -15.79 -4.17 11.80
CA PHE A 11 -14.99 -5.34 11.51
C PHE A 11 -13.50 -5.02 11.74
N THR A 12 -12.79 -5.99 12.27
CA THR A 12 -11.32 -5.97 12.42
C THR A 12 -10.62 -6.77 11.34
N ASP A 13 -11.37 -7.54 10.57
CA ASP A 13 -10.89 -8.48 9.56
C ASP A 13 -11.67 -8.24 8.26
N PHE A 14 -10.94 -7.93 7.18
CA PHE A 14 -11.53 -7.63 5.88
C PHE A 14 -12.24 -8.82 5.26
N SER A 15 -11.69 -10.02 5.39
CA SER A 15 -12.31 -11.23 4.84
C SER A 15 -13.67 -11.49 5.48
N LYS A 16 -13.83 -11.18 6.77
CA LYS A 16 -15.14 -11.28 7.45
C LYS A 16 -16.10 -10.19 7.03
N GLU A 17 -15.59 -9.00 6.75
CA GLU A 17 -16.38 -7.88 6.24
C GLU A 17 -16.90 -8.18 4.82
N GLU A 18 -16.04 -8.68 3.93
CA GLU A 18 -16.38 -9.12 2.58
C GLU A 18 -17.40 -10.25 2.59
N ALA A 19 -17.16 -11.29 3.38
CA ALA A 19 -18.09 -12.41 3.53
C ALA A 19 -19.48 -11.94 3.99
N TRP A 20 -19.53 -10.98 4.91
CA TRP A 20 -20.79 -10.39 5.37
C TRP A 20 -21.46 -9.55 4.29
N LEU A 21 -20.71 -8.76 3.51
CA LEU A 21 -21.28 -7.99 2.39
C LEU A 21 -21.85 -8.91 1.32
N ASN A 22 -21.17 -10.00 1.01
CA ASN A 22 -21.64 -11.02 0.07
C ASN A 22 -22.88 -11.73 0.61
N GLN A 23 -22.95 -12.01 1.92
CA GLN A 23 -24.16 -12.54 2.55
C GLN A 23 -25.33 -11.55 2.41
N MET A 24 -25.11 -10.24 2.65
CA MET A 24 -26.15 -9.21 2.47
C MET A 24 -26.65 -9.16 1.03
N SER A 25 -25.76 -9.35 0.04
CA SER A 25 -26.14 -9.47 -1.37
C SER A 25 -27.06 -10.67 -1.60
N HIS A 26 -26.73 -11.85 -1.05
CA HIS A 26 -27.60 -13.03 -1.15
C HIS A 26 -28.95 -12.83 -0.47
N GLU A 27 -29.05 -11.94 0.52
CA GLU A 27 -30.30 -11.54 1.17
C GLU A 27 -31.06 -10.45 0.39
N GLY A 28 -30.59 -10.08 -0.82
CA GLY A 28 -31.23 -9.06 -1.66
C GLY A 28 -30.96 -7.63 -1.21
N LYS A 29 -29.78 -7.37 -0.63
CA LYS A 29 -29.35 -6.05 -0.18
C LYS A 29 -28.09 -5.60 -0.94
N ALA A 30 -28.20 -4.52 -1.70
CA ALA A 30 -27.05 -3.92 -2.39
C ALA A 30 -26.48 -2.77 -1.57
N LEU A 31 -25.16 -2.81 -1.30
CA LEU A 31 -24.45 -1.71 -0.67
C LEU A 31 -24.36 -0.53 -1.63
N VAL A 32 -24.76 0.67 -1.18
CA VAL A 32 -24.70 1.92 -1.97
C VAL A 32 -23.82 3.00 -1.34
N ASP A 33 -23.54 2.93 -0.04
CA ASP A 33 -22.62 3.85 0.64
C ASP A 33 -22.01 3.21 1.89
N TYR A 34 -20.76 3.61 2.18
CA TYR A 34 -20.07 3.25 3.42
C TYR A 34 -19.37 4.45 4.02
N ARG A 35 -19.58 4.68 5.33
CA ARG A 35 -18.90 5.73 6.09
C ARG A 35 -18.61 5.29 7.52
N GLY A 36 -17.37 4.95 7.82
CA GLY A 36 -16.92 4.75 9.20
C GLY A 36 -17.73 3.73 10.00
N GLY A 37 -17.97 2.54 9.46
CA GLY A 37 -18.74 1.46 10.08
C GLY A 37 -20.25 1.60 9.92
N ARG A 38 -20.73 2.53 9.07
CA ARG A 38 -22.14 2.64 8.66
C ARG A 38 -22.26 2.19 7.21
N TYR A 39 -23.03 1.17 6.97
CA TYR A 39 -23.31 0.59 5.65
C TYR A 39 -24.73 0.95 5.26
N THR A 40 -24.92 1.57 4.11
CA THR A 40 -26.24 1.89 3.57
C THR A 40 -26.55 0.95 2.43
N PHE A 41 -27.65 0.21 2.58
CA PHE A 41 -28.14 -0.77 1.61
C PHE A 41 -29.44 -0.31 0.99
N VAL A 42 -29.68 -0.76 -0.24
CA VAL A 42 -30.99 -0.71 -0.90
C VAL A 42 -31.43 -2.13 -1.25
N ASP A 43 -32.73 -2.33 -1.42
CA ASP A 43 -33.26 -3.60 -1.88
C ASP A 43 -32.89 -3.81 -3.35
N ASP A 44 -32.38 -5.01 -3.67
CA ASP A 44 -31.97 -5.44 -5.02
C ASP A 44 -32.26 -6.95 -5.17
N GLU A 45 -31.94 -7.50 -6.35
CA GLU A 45 -32.05 -8.93 -6.59
C GLU A 45 -31.10 -9.73 -5.70
N PRO A 46 -31.56 -10.82 -5.04
CA PRO A 46 -30.70 -11.67 -4.24
C PRO A 46 -29.53 -12.24 -5.03
N GLY A 47 -28.30 -12.07 -4.53
CA GLY A 47 -27.08 -12.56 -5.16
C GLY A 47 -26.64 -11.76 -6.40
N ALA A 48 -27.22 -10.57 -6.65
CA ALA A 48 -26.87 -9.74 -7.81
C ALA A 48 -25.41 -9.26 -7.83
N TRP A 49 -24.78 -9.16 -6.66
CA TRP A 49 -23.47 -8.53 -6.49
C TRP A 49 -22.48 -9.38 -5.71
N GLN A 50 -21.26 -9.38 -6.17
CA GLN A 50 -20.09 -9.82 -5.39
C GLN A 50 -19.32 -8.60 -4.92
N TYR A 51 -18.86 -8.63 -3.66
CA TYR A 51 -18.14 -7.54 -3.03
C TYR A 51 -16.70 -7.92 -2.71
N ALA A 52 -15.79 -6.96 -2.89
CA ALA A 52 -14.42 -7.03 -2.44
C ALA A 52 -13.99 -5.71 -1.79
N ILE A 53 -13.07 -5.77 -0.84
CA ILE A 53 -12.50 -4.61 -0.16
C ILE A 53 -11.02 -4.52 -0.50
N GLU A 54 -10.62 -3.42 -1.10
CA GLU A 54 -9.25 -3.19 -1.54
C GLU A 54 -8.58 -2.09 -0.72
N VAL A 55 -7.33 -2.29 -0.33
CA VAL A 55 -6.53 -1.27 0.34
C VAL A 55 -5.80 -0.46 -0.72
N LEU A 56 -6.19 0.79 -0.87
CA LEU A 56 -5.62 1.68 -1.88
C LEU A 56 -4.22 2.12 -1.53
N GLY A 57 -3.28 1.87 -2.44
CA GLY A 57 -1.94 2.41 -2.43
C GLY A 57 -1.86 3.81 -3.06
N ARG A 58 -0.64 4.26 -3.40
CA ARG A 58 -0.37 5.58 -4.00
C ARG A 58 -1.08 5.81 -5.35
N ALA A 59 -1.20 4.79 -6.17
CA ALA A 59 -1.85 4.82 -7.48
C ALA A 59 -3.35 4.49 -7.42
N GLY A 60 -3.97 4.62 -6.25
CA GLY A 60 -5.33 4.13 -6.00
C GLY A 60 -6.38 4.65 -6.98
N ARG A 61 -6.30 5.91 -7.42
CA ARG A 61 -7.26 6.48 -8.37
C ARG A 61 -7.13 5.89 -9.78
N GLU A 62 -5.91 5.74 -10.28
CA GLU A 62 -5.65 5.12 -11.59
C GLU A 62 -6.09 3.65 -11.57
N TYR A 63 -5.84 2.98 -10.48
CA TYR A 63 -6.26 1.59 -10.27
C TYR A 63 -7.78 1.45 -10.27
N LEU A 64 -8.51 2.31 -9.56
CA LEU A 64 -9.98 2.29 -9.55
C LEU A 64 -10.55 2.57 -10.95
N SER A 65 -10.00 3.55 -11.69
CA SER A 65 -10.42 3.82 -13.07
C SER A 65 -10.21 2.61 -13.98
N PHE A 66 -9.10 1.89 -13.81
CA PHE A 66 -8.85 0.66 -14.56
C PHE A 66 -9.87 -0.44 -14.20
N LEU A 67 -10.21 -0.59 -12.93
CA LEU A 67 -11.21 -1.56 -12.48
C LEU A 67 -12.61 -1.24 -13.05
N GLU A 68 -12.98 0.03 -13.11
CA GLU A 68 -14.26 0.46 -13.70
C GLU A 68 -14.35 0.09 -15.19
N GLU A 69 -13.25 0.16 -15.95
CA GLU A 69 -13.19 -0.30 -17.35
C GLU A 69 -13.41 -1.81 -17.49
N THR A 70 -13.12 -2.59 -16.43
CA THR A 70 -13.33 -4.04 -16.40
C THR A 70 -14.69 -4.46 -15.86
N GLY A 71 -15.58 -3.51 -15.59
CA GLY A 71 -16.94 -3.77 -15.08
C GLY A 71 -17.04 -3.90 -13.56
N VAL A 72 -15.99 -3.52 -12.83
CA VAL A 72 -16.01 -3.41 -11.37
C VAL A 72 -16.45 -2.00 -10.97
N GLU A 73 -17.45 -1.87 -10.13
CA GLU A 73 -17.96 -0.59 -9.65
C GLU A 73 -17.37 -0.24 -8.29
N THR A 74 -16.93 1.02 -8.14
CA THR A 74 -16.52 1.57 -6.84
C THR A 74 -17.74 2.09 -6.09
N VAL A 75 -18.17 1.41 -5.02
CA VAL A 75 -19.33 1.81 -4.20
C VAL A 75 -18.97 2.96 -3.27
N ALA A 76 -17.85 2.86 -2.57
CA ALA A 76 -17.38 3.87 -1.64
C ALA A 76 -15.86 3.80 -1.47
N VAL A 77 -15.26 4.95 -1.17
CA VAL A 77 -13.86 5.04 -0.71
C VAL A 77 -13.85 5.72 0.64
N TYR A 78 -13.29 5.04 1.64
CA TYR A 78 -13.18 5.58 2.99
C TYR A 78 -11.77 5.35 3.54
N ALA A 79 -11.10 6.43 3.93
CA ALA A 79 -9.69 6.45 4.29
C ALA A 79 -8.84 5.90 3.12
N ASN A 80 -8.20 4.75 3.30
CA ASN A 80 -7.39 4.07 2.28
C ASN A 80 -8.05 2.77 1.76
N ARG A 81 -9.37 2.63 1.89
CA ARG A 81 -10.11 1.43 1.49
C ARG A 81 -11.12 1.76 0.42
N ALA A 82 -11.19 0.95 -0.60
CA ALA A 82 -12.25 0.97 -1.62
C ALA A 82 -13.16 -0.23 -1.41
N TYR A 83 -14.46 0.03 -1.39
CA TYR A 83 -15.52 -0.98 -1.40
C TYR A 83 -15.94 -1.16 -2.86
N LEU A 84 -15.62 -2.31 -3.40
CA LEU A 84 -15.82 -2.65 -4.80
C LEU A 84 -16.95 -3.65 -4.92
N ARG A 85 -17.69 -3.59 -6.05
CA ARG A 85 -18.67 -4.59 -6.40
C ARG A 85 -18.63 -4.92 -7.89
N ARG A 86 -18.99 -6.12 -8.21
CA ARG A 86 -19.17 -6.60 -9.59
C ARG A 86 -20.49 -7.38 -9.65
N ARG A 87 -21.15 -7.37 -10.81
CA ARG A 87 -22.27 -8.28 -11.05
C ARG A 87 -21.80 -9.73 -10.88
N ASP A 88 -22.57 -10.51 -10.13
CA ASP A 88 -22.29 -11.93 -9.96
C ASP A 88 -22.56 -12.65 -11.29
N ASP A 89 -21.50 -13.17 -11.90
CA ASP A 89 -21.54 -13.97 -13.14
C ASP A 89 -21.23 -15.45 -12.87
N GLY A 90 -21.18 -15.85 -11.59
CA GLY A 90 -20.83 -17.20 -11.14
C GLY A 90 -19.32 -17.50 -11.16
N THR A 91 -18.48 -16.50 -11.44
CA THR A 91 -17.03 -16.62 -11.32
C THR A 91 -16.55 -15.95 -10.02
N ASP A 92 -15.54 -16.52 -9.37
CA ASP A 92 -14.98 -15.92 -8.15
C ASP A 92 -14.44 -14.52 -8.43
N PHE A 93 -14.82 -13.56 -7.57
CA PHE A 93 -14.34 -12.20 -7.64
C PHE A 93 -12.96 -12.10 -6.98
N GLU A 94 -11.95 -12.70 -7.61
CA GLU A 94 -10.56 -12.64 -7.15
C GLU A 94 -9.86 -11.42 -7.74
N LEU A 95 -9.85 -10.31 -7.00
CA LEU A 95 -9.00 -9.14 -7.29
C LEU A 95 -7.51 -9.43 -6.97
N HIS A 96 -7.24 -10.46 -6.18
CA HIS A 96 -5.94 -10.69 -5.53
C HIS A 96 -4.87 -11.36 -6.41
N SER A 97 -5.22 -12.12 -7.45
CA SER A 97 -4.22 -12.87 -8.22
C SER A 97 -3.30 -11.99 -9.06
N ASP A 98 -3.80 -10.86 -9.54
CA ASP A 98 -3.01 -9.93 -10.37
C ASP A 98 -2.31 -8.86 -9.53
N LEU A 99 -2.86 -8.51 -8.37
CA LEU A 99 -2.32 -7.49 -7.48
C LEU A 99 -1.16 -8.03 -6.62
N GLU A 100 -1.25 -9.25 -6.11
CA GLU A 100 -0.14 -9.89 -5.42
C GLU A 100 1.08 -10.02 -6.34
N SER A 101 0.88 -10.40 -7.59
CA SER A 101 1.97 -10.47 -8.57
C SER A 101 2.56 -9.09 -8.89
N ARG A 102 1.75 -8.04 -8.97
CA ARG A 102 2.21 -6.66 -9.19
C ARG A 102 2.83 -6.04 -7.94
N LEU A 103 2.30 -6.32 -6.74
CA LEU A 103 2.91 -5.90 -5.47
C LEU A 103 4.23 -6.63 -5.22
N GLU A 104 4.35 -7.91 -5.56
CA GLU A 104 5.63 -8.63 -5.54
C GLU A 104 6.61 -8.06 -6.57
N GLN A 105 6.15 -7.69 -7.75
CA GLN A 105 6.98 -7.07 -8.78
C GLN A 105 7.42 -5.66 -8.37
N ALA A 106 6.54 -4.87 -7.74
CA ALA A 106 6.86 -3.57 -7.16
C ALA A 106 7.79 -3.71 -5.93
N ARG A 107 7.59 -4.72 -5.07
CA ARG A 107 8.50 -5.06 -3.97
C ARG A 107 9.87 -5.50 -4.47
N ARG A 108 9.94 -6.32 -5.50
CA ARG A 108 11.22 -6.73 -6.13
C ARG A 108 11.92 -5.54 -6.77
N GLY A 109 11.17 -4.56 -7.29
CA GLY A 109 11.72 -3.29 -7.82
C GLY A 109 12.17 -2.31 -6.74
N SER A 110 11.67 -2.40 -5.50
CA SER A 110 12.03 -1.47 -4.41
C SER A 110 13.22 -1.92 -3.55
N VAL A 111 13.60 -3.20 -3.61
CA VAL A 111 14.76 -3.75 -2.88
C VAL A 111 16.08 -3.06 -3.22
N PRO A 112 16.40 -2.69 -4.50
CA PRO A 112 17.62 -1.96 -4.80
C PRO A 112 17.72 -0.58 -4.15
N TRP A 113 16.61 0.13 -3.93
CA TRP A 113 16.62 1.48 -3.34
C TRP A 113 17.04 1.52 -1.88
N MET A 114 16.72 0.48 -1.10
CA MET A 114 17.19 0.35 0.28
C MET A 114 18.65 -0.10 0.36
N ALA A 115 19.17 -0.80 -0.66
CA ALA A 115 20.55 -1.25 -0.69
C ALA A 115 21.53 -0.09 -0.85
N ILE A 116 21.14 1.00 -1.54
CA ILE A 116 22.02 2.16 -1.79
C ILE A 116 22.37 2.90 -0.49
N PRO A 117 21.41 3.38 0.34
CA PRO A 117 21.74 4.07 1.58
C PRO A 117 22.47 3.16 2.58
N VAL A 118 22.15 1.87 2.63
CA VAL A 118 22.84 0.91 3.51
C VAL A 118 24.31 0.72 3.08
N SER A 119 24.59 0.63 1.79
CA SER A 119 25.95 0.52 1.28
C SER A 119 26.77 1.78 1.55
N GLN A 120 26.19 2.97 1.43
CA GLN A 120 26.84 4.25 1.72
C GLN A 120 27.27 4.36 3.19
N VAL A 121 26.40 3.94 4.13
CA VAL A 121 26.75 3.90 5.56
C VAL A 121 27.89 2.91 5.82
N GLY A 122 27.89 1.76 5.17
CA GLY A 122 28.99 0.77 5.27
C GLY A 122 30.33 1.33 4.78
N VAL A 123 30.34 2.01 3.64
CA VAL A 123 31.55 2.67 3.10
C VAL A 123 32.03 3.78 4.03
N ALA A 124 31.12 4.63 4.52
CA ALA A 124 31.46 5.71 5.46
C ALA A 124 32.10 5.15 6.73
N PHE A 125 31.56 4.08 7.30
CA PHE A 125 32.11 3.40 8.48
C PHE A 125 33.52 2.85 8.23
N THR A 126 33.73 2.22 7.08
CA THR A 126 35.05 1.70 6.67
C THR A 126 36.07 2.84 6.55
N LEU A 127 35.70 3.98 5.96
CA LEU A 127 36.56 5.15 5.83
C LEU A 127 36.96 5.72 7.21
N VAL A 128 36.02 5.82 8.13
CA VAL A 128 36.27 6.28 9.50
C VAL A 128 37.23 5.32 10.22
N LEU A 129 37.00 4.01 10.15
CA LEU A 129 37.91 3.02 10.72
C LEU A 129 39.34 3.15 10.16
N ASN A 130 39.49 3.28 8.84
CA ASN A 130 40.78 3.49 8.22
C ASN A 130 41.49 4.77 8.72
N ALA A 131 40.76 5.86 8.92
CA ALA A 131 41.30 7.12 9.39
C ALA A 131 41.87 7.05 10.83
N PHE A 132 41.30 6.18 11.67
CA PHE A 132 41.65 6.08 13.09
C PHE A 132 42.47 4.85 13.47
N VAL A 133 42.24 3.70 12.80
CA VAL A 133 42.86 2.42 13.18
C VAL A 133 44.14 2.17 12.40
N VAL A 134 44.20 2.55 11.13
CA VAL A 134 45.41 2.39 10.34
C VAL A 134 46.36 3.59 10.58
N ASP A 135 47.45 3.35 11.30
CA ASP A 135 48.52 4.34 11.48
C ASP A 135 49.36 4.44 10.20
N SER A 136 48.80 5.10 9.20
CA SER A 136 49.35 5.18 7.86
C SER A 136 50.36 6.32 7.64
N GLY A 137 50.77 7.03 8.72
CA GLY A 137 51.61 8.23 8.59
C GLY A 137 50.91 9.38 7.80
N ALA A 138 49.62 9.27 7.55
CA ALA A 138 48.84 10.26 6.83
C ALA A 138 48.81 11.59 7.56
N SER A 139 48.99 12.69 6.82
CA SER A 139 48.91 14.04 7.37
C SER A 139 47.51 14.31 7.99
N ASN A 140 47.44 15.20 8.98
CA ASN A 140 46.17 15.61 9.57
C ASN A 140 45.19 16.15 8.53
N LEU A 141 45.68 16.75 7.45
CA LEU A 141 44.91 17.20 6.31
C LEU A 141 44.20 16.02 5.58
N ALA A 142 44.95 14.94 5.32
CA ALA A 142 44.39 13.75 4.65
C ALA A 142 43.32 13.10 5.52
N ARG A 143 43.52 12.97 6.83
CA ARG A 143 42.49 12.47 7.78
C ARG A 143 41.25 13.36 7.79
N GLY A 144 41.41 14.69 7.76
CA GLY A 144 40.32 15.64 7.68
C GLY A 144 39.46 15.47 6.41
N ILE A 145 40.08 15.26 5.27
CA ILE A 145 39.38 15.02 3.99
C ILE A 145 38.57 13.71 4.05
N VAL A 146 39.16 12.63 4.57
CA VAL A 146 38.46 11.34 4.70
C VAL A 146 37.24 11.45 5.60
N LEU A 147 37.35 12.15 6.74
CA LEU A 147 36.21 12.38 7.65
C LEU A 147 35.14 13.25 7.00
N ALA A 148 35.49 14.28 6.25
CA ALA A 148 34.55 15.10 5.51
C ALA A 148 33.80 14.29 4.45
N CYS A 149 34.48 13.41 3.71
CA CYS A 149 33.83 12.50 2.76
C CYS A 149 32.90 11.52 3.45
N ALA A 150 33.29 10.94 4.59
CA ALA A 150 32.43 10.04 5.35
C ALA A 150 31.15 10.73 5.85
N THR A 151 31.25 11.97 6.35
CA THR A 151 30.08 12.75 6.80
C THR A 151 29.13 13.09 5.65
N LEU A 152 29.66 13.42 4.46
CA LEU A 152 28.85 13.66 3.27
C LEU A 152 28.08 12.42 2.82
N LEU A 153 28.71 11.24 2.86
CA LEU A 153 28.05 9.97 2.52
C LEU A 153 26.90 9.65 3.50
N VAL A 154 27.10 9.84 4.80
CA VAL A 154 26.05 9.64 5.79
C VAL A 154 24.91 10.64 5.58
N PHE A 155 25.23 11.91 5.30
CA PHE A 155 24.22 12.92 5.01
C PHE A 155 23.41 12.58 3.76
N ALA A 156 24.05 12.15 2.69
CA ALA A 156 23.40 11.71 1.47
C ALA A 156 22.44 10.52 1.73
N ALA A 157 22.90 9.52 2.50
CA ALA A 157 22.07 8.38 2.89
C ALA A 157 20.82 8.79 3.71
N ILE A 158 20.97 9.77 4.60
CA ILE A 158 19.84 10.31 5.37
C ILE A 158 18.84 11.04 4.45
N VAL A 159 19.33 11.86 3.52
CA VAL A 159 18.47 12.58 2.56
C VAL A 159 17.72 11.59 1.67
N GLU A 160 18.40 10.58 1.14
CA GLU A 160 17.78 9.53 0.34
C GLU A 160 16.71 8.78 1.14
N TYR A 161 16.99 8.43 2.40
CA TYR A 161 16.02 7.79 3.27
C TYR A 161 14.80 8.70 3.55
N LEU A 162 15.00 9.99 3.77
CA LEU A 162 13.90 10.94 4.02
C LEU A 162 13.05 11.22 2.78
N VAL A 163 13.67 11.22 1.61
CA VAL A 163 12.99 11.52 0.33
C VAL A 163 12.31 10.27 -0.22
N PHE A 164 12.99 9.12 -0.20
CA PHE A 164 12.54 7.90 -0.87
C PHE A 164 12.15 6.78 0.10
N GLY A 165 12.61 6.81 1.34
CA GLY A 165 12.43 5.74 2.33
C GLY A 165 11.25 5.91 3.28
N ARG A 166 10.46 7.00 3.18
CA ARG A 166 9.23 7.12 3.96
C ARG A 166 8.19 6.16 3.39
N PRO A 167 7.91 5.03 4.05
CA PRO A 167 6.72 4.27 3.74
C PRO A 167 5.55 5.19 4.06
N TYR A 168 4.65 5.33 3.11
CA TYR A 168 3.49 6.21 3.18
C TYR A 168 2.71 6.00 4.47
N ARG A 169 2.55 7.09 5.24
CA ARG A 169 1.50 7.23 6.24
C ARG A 169 0.24 7.77 5.59
#